data_71213af06bfc05365d8bfb273adac08b
#
_entry.id   71213af06bfc05365d8bfb273adac08b
#
_cell.length_a   1.000
_cell.length_b   1.000
_cell.length_c   1.000
_cell.angle_alpha   90.00
_cell.angle_beta   90.00
_cell.angle_gamma   90.00
#
_symmetry.space_group_name_H-M   'P 1'
#
loop_
_entity.id
_entity.type
_entity.pdbx_description
1 polymer ?
#
loop_
_entity_poly.entity_id
_entity_poly.type
_entity_poly.pdbx_seq_one_letter_code
_entity_poly.pdbx_strand_id
1 'polypeptide(L)'
;RAASLTEADEATADLALPTTLNVVEEKPRRLGFGAELTSFDGLALSAYWMHRNLLGGSENLGIDGSIEGIGGATGALDARLGAAFVRPATFGADTDLLAGAEILHREDPLYGMNSASLDIGLRRRFGETLQLSLAVGAKSAQITDDLGTRGYTVLTLPGTATFDRRDNALDAHRGYFLDAKATPFLSLSGDAATGLRLWTEGRAYFSPGETGNLTFALRGQLGSVMGPDLLTAPPDYLFFSGGGGTVRGQPYQSLAIDLGGGDRIGGLSLAALSGEVRANVTDTIGIVGFADAGYVGASALPLTDGDWHAGAGIGVRYQTGLGPLRLDVATPVTGAGAGQSVNIYIGIGQAF
;
A
#
# COMPACT_ATOMS: atom_id res chain seq x y z
N ARG A 1 21.01 3.49 -17.76
CA ARG A 1 22.07 3.39 -16.74
C ARG A 1 22.98 2.26 -17.07
N ALA A 2 24.23 2.53 -17.32
CA ALA A 2 25.26 1.52 -17.37
C ALA A 2 26.53 2.08 -16.69
N ALA A 3 27.15 1.27 -15.89
CA ALA A 3 28.52 1.48 -15.44
C ALA A 3 29.29 0.24 -15.85
N SER A 4 30.32 0.39 -16.65
CA SER A 4 31.21 -0.70 -17.02
C SER A 4 32.63 -0.37 -16.60
N LEU A 5 33.29 -1.34 -16.01
CA LEU A 5 34.68 -1.27 -15.61
C LEU A 5 35.48 -2.05 -16.65
N THR A 6 36.42 -1.38 -17.28
CA THR A 6 37.33 -2.01 -18.25
C THR A 6 38.76 -1.96 -17.66
N GLU A 7 39.35 -3.10 -17.47
CA GLU A 7 40.73 -3.22 -17.04
C GLU A 7 41.65 -3.17 -18.27
N ALA A 8 42.82 -2.55 -18.12
CA ALA A 8 43.85 -2.60 -19.18
C ALA A 8 44.47 -4.00 -19.27
N ASP A 9 44.85 -4.40 -20.45
CA ASP A 9 45.46 -5.72 -20.70
C ASP A 9 46.86 -5.83 -20.11
N GLU A 10 47.50 -4.69 -19.78
CA GLU A 10 48.87 -4.67 -19.23
C GLU A 10 48.96 -3.78 -17.97
N ALA A 11 49.72 -4.25 -16.98
CA ALA A 11 50.04 -3.47 -15.81
C ALA A 11 51.05 -2.37 -16.12
N THR A 12 50.97 -1.23 -15.44
CA THR A 12 51.96 -0.17 -15.50
C THR A 12 53.33 -0.61 -14.87
N ALA A 13 54.37 0.16 -15.08
CA ALA A 13 55.69 -0.09 -14.51
C ALA A 13 55.67 -0.21 -12.96
N ASP A 14 54.69 0.41 -12.30
CA ASP A 14 54.45 0.37 -10.85
C ASP A 14 53.59 -0.82 -10.40
N LEU A 15 53.36 -1.81 -11.29
CA LEU A 15 52.50 -2.97 -11.06
C LEU A 15 51.05 -2.63 -10.77
N ALA A 16 50.57 -1.44 -11.17
CA ALA A 16 49.18 -1.05 -11.09
C ALA A 16 48.47 -1.40 -12.38
N LEU A 17 47.24 -1.94 -12.29
CA LEU A 17 46.39 -2.21 -13.46
C LEU A 17 45.48 -1.01 -13.69
N PRO A 18 45.65 -0.24 -14.79
CA PRO A 18 44.79 0.88 -15.10
C PRO A 18 43.36 0.39 -15.35
N THR A 19 42.40 1.04 -14.69
CA THR A 19 41.00 0.69 -14.82
C THR A 19 40.18 1.90 -15.27
N THR A 20 39.43 1.74 -16.33
CA THR A 20 38.54 2.79 -16.87
C THR A 20 37.12 2.52 -16.44
N LEU A 21 36.49 3.46 -15.71
CA LEU A 21 35.09 3.43 -15.39
C LEU A 21 34.31 4.22 -16.45
N ASN A 22 33.55 3.52 -17.28
CA ASN A 22 32.61 4.15 -18.21
C ASN A 22 31.23 4.26 -17.58
N VAL A 23 30.72 5.48 -17.48
CA VAL A 23 29.39 5.77 -16.89
C VAL A 23 28.49 6.36 -17.95
N VAL A 24 27.33 5.76 -18.12
CA VAL A 24 26.25 6.31 -18.95
C VAL A 24 25.20 6.89 -18.01
N GLU A 25 25.12 8.21 -17.97
CA GLU A 25 24.14 8.94 -17.15
C GLU A 25 22.74 8.89 -17.78
N GLU A 26 21.72 8.80 -16.95
CA GLU A 26 20.35 9.02 -17.37
C GLU A 26 20.02 10.52 -17.45
N LYS A 27 19.01 10.86 -18.27
CA LYS A 27 18.49 12.24 -18.33
C LYS A 27 18.04 12.67 -16.92
N PRO A 28 18.39 13.89 -16.51
CA PRO A 28 18.10 14.35 -15.14
C PRO A 28 16.59 14.51 -14.87
N ARG A 29 15.78 14.70 -15.91
CA ARG A 29 14.34 14.90 -15.80
C ARG A 29 13.57 13.76 -16.46
N ARG A 30 12.51 13.33 -15.79
CA ARG A 30 11.55 12.35 -16.32
C ARG A 30 10.14 12.86 -16.11
N LEU A 31 9.32 12.76 -17.13
CA LEU A 31 7.89 13.04 -17.12
C LEU A 31 7.15 11.76 -17.53
N GLY A 32 6.05 11.45 -16.87
CA GLY A 32 5.18 10.34 -17.23
C GLY A 32 3.73 10.68 -16.96
N PHE A 33 2.87 10.02 -17.72
CA PHE A 33 1.42 10.12 -17.61
C PHE A 33 0.85 8.71 -17.50
N GLY A 34 -0.22 8.56 -16.74
CA GLY A 34 -1.00 7.34 -16.62
C GLY A 34 -2.48 7.64 -16.83
N ALA A 35 -3.17 6.68 -17.41
CA ALA A 35 -4.63 6.68 -17.49
C ALA A 35 -5.11 5.26 -17.21
N GLU A 36 -6.14 5.13 -16.37
CA GLU A 36 -6.79 3.88 -16.04
C GLU A 36 -8.30 4.09 -16.16
N LEU A 37 -8.99 3.10 -16.70
CA LEU A 37 -10.44 3.13 -16.82
C LEU A 37 -11.02 1.86 -16.20
N THR A 38 -11.86 2.04 -15.20
CA THR A 38 -12.62 0.96 -14.58
C THR A 38 -14.11 1.17 -14.80
N SER A 39 -14.89 0.10 -14.79
CA SER A 39 -16.34 0.20 -14.97
C SER A 39 -17.07 0.76 -13.74
N PHE A 40 -16.45 0.73 -12.58
CA PHE A 40 -17.02 1.18 -11.31
C PHE A 40 -16.49 2.55 -10.89
N ASP A 41 -15.15 2.71 -10.85
CA ASP A 41 -14.53 3.95 -10.39
C ASP A 41 -14.40 5.01 -11.49
N GLY A 42 -14.67 4.65 -12.76
CA GLY A 42 -14.54 5.56 -13.88
C GLY A 42 -13.11 5.73 -14.38
N LEU A 43 -12.79 6.92 -14.87
CA LEU A 43 -11.47 7.28 -15.40
C LEU A 43 -10.59 7.87 -14.29
N ALA A 44 -9.39 7.32 -14.15
CA ALA A 44 -8.30 7.86 -13.35
C ALA A 44 -7.20 8.40 -14.27
N LEU A 45 -6.74 9.61 -14.01
CA LEU A 45 -5.62 10.23 -14.70
C LEU A 45 -4.51 10.52 -13.70
N SER A 46 -3.28 10.24 -14.09
CA SER A 46 -2.10 10.56 -13.27
C SER A 46 -1.00 11.17 -14.12
N ALA A 47 -0.20 12.00 -13.49
CA ALA A 47 1.01 12.58 -14.06
C ALA A 47 2.10 12.62 -13.00
N TYR A 48 3.34 12.40 -13.40
CA TYR A 48 4.48 12.64 -12.53
C TYR A 48 5.60 13.34 -13.26
N TRP A 49 6.30 14.17 -12.52
CA TRP A 49 7.57 14.77 -12.92
C TRP A 49 8.63 14.41 -11.87
N MET A 50 9.83 14.06 -12.34
CA MET A 50 10.96 13.72 -11.48
C MET A 50 12.21 14.46 -11.96
N HIS A 51 12.96 15.00 -11.01
CA HIS A 51 14.31 15.50 -11.25
C HIS A 51 15.31 14.69 -10.43
N ARG A 52 16.25 14.06 -11.12
CA ARG A 52 17.36 13.32 -10.52
C ARG A 52 18.55 14.25 -10.39
N ASN A 53 19.28 14.13 -9.28
CA ASN A 53 20.47 14.91 -9.00
C ASN A 53 20.19 16.43 -8.94
N LEU A 54 19.15 16.83 -8.19
CA LEU A 54 18.67 18.21 -8.11
C LEU A 54 19.73 19.18 -7.59
N LEU A 55 20.50 18.77 -6.58
CA LEU A 55 21.51 19.58 -5.90
C LEU A 55 22.94 19.09 -6.16
N GLY A 56 23.13 18.05 -7.00
CA GLY A 56 24.44 17.50 -7.35
C GLY A 56 24.90 16.30 -6.49
N GLY A 57 24.10 15.89 -5.51
CA GLY A 57 24.35 14.75 -4.60
C GLY A 57 23.47 13.51 -4.86
N SER A 58 22.98 13.36 -6.09
CA SER A 58 22.06 12.28 -6.50
C SER A 58 20.69 12.34 -5.85
N GLU A 59 20.26 13.51 -5.39
CA GLU A 59 18.92 13.70 -4.84
C GLU A 59 17.85 13.53 -5.92
N ASN A 60 16.74 12.91 -5.54
CA ASN A 60 15.57 12.80 -6.38
C ASN A 60 14.45 13.66 -5.80
N LEU A 61 13.91 14.57 -6.62
CA LEU A 61 12.67 15.27 -6.34
C LEU A 61 11.61 14.75 -7.32
N GLY A 62 10.56 14.14 -6.79
CA GLY A 62 9.37 13.75 -7.53
C GLY A 62 8.21 14.66 -7.18
N ILE A 63 7.41 15.00 -8.16
CA ILE A 63 6.08 15.62 -7.98
C ILE A 63 5.11 14.76 -8.77
N ASP A 64 4.06 14.33 -8.13
CA ASP A 64 3.04 13.50 -8.75
C ASP A 64 1.63 14.01 -8.41
N GLY A 65 0.70 13.79 -9.32
CA GLY A 65 -0.69 14.12 -9.12
C GLY A 65 -1.60 13.10 -9.78
N SER A 66 -2.75 12.86 -9.18
CA SER A 66 -3.81 12.04 -9.74
C SER A 66 -5.18 12.70 -9.53
N ILE A 67 -6.10 12.38 -10.45
CA ILE A 67 -7.54 12.62 -10.33
C ILE A 67 -8.21 11.31 -10.70
N GLU A 68 -9.04 10.80 -9.81
CA GLU A 68 -9.70 9.50 -9.93
C GLU A 68 -11.22 9.68 -9.77
N GLY A 69 -12.01 8.72 -10.22
CA GLY A 69 -13.48 8.78 -10.08
C GLY A 69 -14.21 9.55 -11.20
N ILE A 70 -13.53 9.97 -12.27
CA ILE A 70 -14.15 10.76 -13.35
C ILE A 70 -15.19 9.91 -14.09
N GLY A 71 -16.47 10.27 -13.95
CA GLY A 71 -17.58 9.55 -14.56
C GLY A 71 -17.85 8.17 -13.96
N GLY A 72 -17.31 7.89 -12.78
CA GLY A 72 -17.57 6.66 -12.03
C GLY A 72 -18.99 6.56 -11.50
N ALA A 73 -19.40 5.36 -11.09
CA ALA A 73 -20.75 5.05 -10.63
C ALA A 73 -21.14 5.80 -9.34
N THR A 74 -20.16 6.15 -8.50
CA THR A 74 -20.36 6.88 -7.24
C THR A 74 -20.49 8.39 -7.42
N GLY A 75 -20.02 8.95 -8.56
CA GLY A 75 -19.88 10.39 -8.77
C GLY A 75 -18.84 11.09 -7.89
N ALA A 76 -18.13 10.32 -7.06
CA ALA A 76 -17.06 10.81 -6.20
C ALA A 76 -15.79 11.09 -7.00
N LEU A 77 -15.08 12.15 -6.64
CA LEU A 77 -13.83 12.53 -7.27
C LEU A 77 -12.72 12.56 -6.20
N ASP A 78 -11.70 11.74 -6.40
CA ASP A 78 -10.48 11.82 -5.61
C ASP A 78 -9.42 12.64 -6.34
N ALA A 79 -8.73 13.51 -5.62
CA ALA A 79 -7.64 14.30 -6.17
C ALA A 79 -6.45 14.29 -5.20
N ARG A 80 -5.26 14.03 -5.73
CA ARG A 80 -4.03 13.98 -4.95
C ARG A 80 -2.92 14.77 -5.65
N LEU A 81 -2.17 15.54 -4.88
CA LEU A 81 -0.92 16.16 -5.29
C LEU A 81 0.15 15.84 -4.24
N GLY A 82 1.21 15.16 -4.67
CA GLY A 82 2.34 14.76 -3.83
C GLY A 82 3.65 15.35 -4.30
N ALA A 83 4.55 15.60 -3.35
CA ALA A 83 5.96 15.90 -3.60
C ALA A 83 6.82 15.03 -2.68
N ALA A 84 7.82 14.37 -3.24
CA ALA A 84 8.73 13.49 -2.52
C ALA A 84 10.19 13.85 -2.85
N PHE A 85 10.97 14.10 -1.83
CA PHE A 85 12.41 14.35 -1.93
C PHE A 85 13.15 13.20 -1.25
N VAL A 86 14.14 12.65 -1.94
CA VAL A 86 15.02 11.60 -1.43
C VAL A 86 16.47 12.03 -1.65
N ARG A 87 17.22 12.12 -0.57
CA ARG A 87 18.67 12.27 -0.62
C ARG A 87 19.34 11.00 -0.17
N PRO A 88 19.96 10.23 -1.08
CA PRO A 88 20.64 9.00 -0.74
C PRO A 88 21.93 9.25 0.05
N ALA A 89 22.38 8.24 0.78
CA ALA A 89 23.65 8.21 1.50
C ALA A 89 23.88 9.39 2.46
N THR A 90 22.84 9.89 3.14
CA THR A 90 22.89 11.11 3.96
C THR A 90 23.75 10.95 5.21
N PHE A 91 23.69 9.82 5.91
CA PHE A 91 24.50 9.49 7.10
C PHE A 91 25.24 8.16 6.94
N GLY A 92 25.53 7.76 5.71
CA GLY A 92 26.16 6.50 5.34
C GLY A 92 25.48 5.91 4.11
N ALA A 93 26.17 4.98 3.42
CA ALA A 93 25.75 4.44 2.12
C ALA A 93 24.32 3.87 2.09
N ASP A 94 23.87 3.30 3.22
CA ASP A 94 22.59 2.61 3.33
C ASP A 94 21.47 3.49 3.93
N THR A 95 21.73 4.78 4.19
CA THR A 95 20.75 5.68 4.84
C THR A 95 20.35 6.81 3.91
N ASP A 96 19.05 6.91 3.63
CA ASP A 96 18.48 7.97 2.82
C ASP A 96 17.71 8.96 3.72
N LEU A 97 17.82 10.26 3.43
CA LEU A 97 16.93 11.28 3.95
C LEU A 97 15.70 11.36 3.05
N LEU A 98 14.53 11.37 3.67
CA LEU A 98 13.25 11.49 3.02
C LEU A 98 12.56 12.79 3.45
N ALA A 99 11.89 13.47 2.55
CA ALA A 99 10.92 14.50 2.89
C ALA A 99 9.71 14.37 1.94
N GLY A 100 8.52 14.53 2.49
CA GLY A 100 7.26 14.39 1.78
C GLY A 100 6.32 15.56 2.06
N ALA A 101 5.49 15.90 1.07
CA ALA A 101 4.36 16.79 1.20
C ALA A 101 3.21 16.23 0.37
N GLU A 102 1.99 16.28 0.89
CA GLU A 102 0.81 15.80 0.19
C GLU A 102 -0.40 16.68 0.49
N ILE A 103 -1.19 16.94 -0.54
CA ILE A 103 -2.54 17.48 -0.45
C ILE A 103 -3.48 16.45 -1.06
N LEU A 104 -4.54 16.10 -0.36
CA LEU A 104 -5.48 15.06 -0.74
C LEU A 104 -6.92 15.54 -0.54
N HIS A 105 -7.73 15.33 -1.56
CA HIS A 105 -9.17 15.30 -1.50
C HIS A 105 -9.64 13.89 -1.81
N ARG A 106 -10.45 13.31 -0.94
CA ARG A 106 -10.95 11.92 -1.06
C ARG A 106 -12.41 11.84 -0.65
N GLU A 107 -13.17 11.06 -1.42
CA GLU A 107 -14.57 10.75 -1.17
C GLU A 107 -14.75 9.23 -1.04
N ASP A 108 -14.52 8.70 0.16
CA ASP A 108 -14.79 7.30 0.50
C ASP A 108 -16.29 7.07 0.79
N PRO A 109 -16.81 5.84 0.69
CA PRO A 109 -18.24 5.56 0.89
C PRO A 109 -18.83 6.01 2.23
N LEU A 110 -18.00 6.15 3.27
CA LEU A 110 -18.44 6.49 4.62
C LEU A 110 -17.89 7.84 5.12
N TYR A 111 -17.01 8.49 4.38
CA TYR A 111 -16.54 9.84 4.73
C TYR A 111 -15.88 10.54 3.54
N GLY A 112 -16.02 11.86 3.51
CA GLY A 112 -15.22 12.74 2.65
C GLY A 112 -14.07 13.38 3.44
N MET A 113 -12.90 13.60 2.82
CA MET A 113 -11.71 14.14 3.47
C MET A 113 -10.97 15.14 2.60
N ASN A 114 -10.61 16.29 3.19
CA ASN A 114 -9.58 17.18 2.68
C ASN A 114 -8.42 17.16 3.66
N SER A 115 -7.18 16.91 3.21
CA SER A 115 -6.03 16.90 4.09
C SER A 115 -4.78 17.48 3.44
N ALA A 116 -3.89 17.99 4.29
CA ALA A 116 -2.53 18.36 3.94
C ALA A 116 -1.57 17.75 4.95
N SER A 117 -0.47 17.19 4.48
CA SER A 117 0.56 16.59 5.32
C SER A 117 1.97 16.94 4.86
N LEU A 118 2.88 16.98 5.81
CA LEU A 118 4.32 17.14 5.62
C LEU A 118 5.03 16.13 6.49
N ASP A 119 6.12 15.55 6.00
CA ASP A 119 6.99 14.66 6.77
C ASP A 119 8.45 14.82 6.38
N ILE A 120 9.33 14.53 7.34
CA ILE A 120 10.77 14.39 7.13
C ILE A 120 11.29 13.24 7.96
N GLY A 121 12.15 12.41 7.39
CA GLY A 121 12.61 11.21 8.05
C GLY A 121 13.84 10.59 7.42
N LEU A 122 14.21 9.47 7.99
CA LEU A 122 15.32 8.64 7.54
C LEU A 122 14.82 7.25 7.19
N ARG A 123 15.39 6.68 6.15
CA ARG A 123 15.21 5.29 5.77
C ARG A 123 16.56 4.62 5.71
N ARG A 124 16.72 3.50 6.39
CA ARG A 124 17.94 2.71 6.37
C ARG A 124 17.68 1.28 5.91
N ARG A 125 18.54 0.82 5.00
CA ARG A 125 18.56 -0.56 4.54
C ARG A 125 19.58 -1.35 5.35
N PHE A 126 19.19 -2.56 5.76
CA PHE A 126 20.03 -3.53 6.45
C PHE A 126 20.15 -4.79 5.58
N GLY A 127 21.19 -4.83 4.77
CA GLY A 127 21.32 -5.81 3.70
C GLY A 127 20.22 -5.65 2.64
N GLU A 128 19.83 -6.76 2.02
CA GLU A 128 18.84 -6.78 0.92
C GLU A 128 17.40 -6.97 1.39
N THR A 129 17.21 -7.39 2.65
CA THR A 129 15.93 -7.92 3.12
C THR A 129 15.20 -7.02 4.11
N LEU A 130 15.91 -6.20 4.91
CA LEU A 130 15.29 -5.38 5.94
C LEU A 130 15.46 -3.89 5.63
N GLN A 131 14.34 -3.17 5.64
CA GLN A 131 14.30 -1.72 5.54
C GLN A 131 13.55 -1.14 6.74
N LEU A 132 14.16 -0.19 7.41
CA LEU A 132 13.53 0.58 8.49
C LEU A 132 13.40 2.04 8.09
N SER A 133 12.31 2.68 8.46
CA SER A 133 12.16 4.13 8.35
C SER A 133 11.57 4.73 9.62
N LEU A 134 11.95 5.97 9.90
CA LEU A 134 11.37 6.78 10.97
C LEU A 134 11.28 8.23 10.47
N ALA A 135 10.13 8.84 10.64
CA ALA A 135 9.89 10.21 10.25
C ALA A 135 9.19 11.00 11.36
N VAL A 136 9.26 12.31 11.29
CA VAL A 136 8.41 13.25 12.01
C VAL A 136 7.55 13.94 10.97
N GLY A 137 6.25 14.05 11.23
CA GLY A 137 5.32 14.67 10.31
C GLY A 137 4.25 15.47 11.02
N ALA A 138 3.54 16.28 10.25
CA ALA A 138 2.34 16.97 10.67
C ALA A 138 1.25 16.77 9.63
N LYS A 139 0.03 16.55 10.08
CA LYS A 139 -1.15 16.39 9.22
C LYS A 139 -2.28 17.24 9.76
N SER A 140 -2.91 18.01 8.86
CA SER A 140 -4.18 18.70 9.11
C SER A 140 -5.23 18.11 8.18
N ALA A 141 -6.40 17.78 8.71
CA ALA A 141 -7.49 17.23 7.93
C ALA A 141 -8.84 17.81 8.36
N GLN A 142 -9.75 17.90 7.39
CA GLN A 142 -11.17 18.13 7.58
C GLN A 142 -11.92 16.95 6.98
N ILE A 143 -12.77 16.33 7.78
CA ILE A 143 -13.50 15.12 7.44
C ILE A 143 -14.99 15.40 7.63
N THR A 144 -15.79 14.94 6.67
CA THR A 144 -17.24 14.96 6.72
C THR A 144 -17.75 13.53 6.61
N ASP A 145 -18.48 13.09 7.60
CA ASP A 145 -19.10 11.76 7.70
C ASP A 145 -20.53 11.89 8.25
N ASP A 146 -21.18 10.78 8.59
CA ASP A 146 -22.53 10.75 9.16
C ASP A 146 -22.66 11.52 10.50
N LEU A 147 -21.55 11.75 11.20
CA LEU A 147 -21.48 12.54 12.43
C LEU A 147 -21.29 14.05 12.19
N GLY A 148 -21.18 14.48 10.94
CA GLY A 148 -20.96 15.86 10.54
C GLY A 148 -19.53 16.17 10.14
N THR A 149 -19.20 17.47 10.07
CA THR A 149 -17.86 17.92 9.67
C THR A 149 -16.99 18.16 10.89
N ARG A 150 -15.83 17.50 10.93
CA ARG A 150 -14.84 17.58 12.01
C ARG A 150 -13.46 17.89 11.44
N GLY A 151 -12.68 18.65 12.18
CA GLY A 151 -11.32 18.99 11.79
C GLY A 151 -10.31 18.65 12.86
N TYR A 152 -9.10 18.31 12.46
CA TYR A 152 -8.00 18.07 13.41
C TYR A 152 -6.64 18.41 12.80
N THR A 153 -5.68 18.67 13.69
CA THR A 153 -4.26 18.75 13.34
C THR A 153 -3.46 17.89 14.31
N VAL A 154 -2.63 17.01 13.77
CA VAL A 154 -1.81 16.08 14.56
C VAL A 154 -0.34 16.18 14.15
N LEU A 155 0.53 16.06 15.15
CA LEU A 155 1.95 15.75 14.95
C LEU A 155 2.11 14.23 14.96
N THR A 156 2.87 13.67 14.01
CA THR A 156 3.03 12.23 13.83
C THR A 156 4.49 11.80 13.90
N LEU A 157 4.72 10.57 14.36
CA LEU A 157 6.05 9.93 14.37
C LEU A 157 5.95 8.56 13.68
N PRO A 158 5.72 8.50 12.36
CA PRO A 158 5.58 7.23 11.66
C PRO A 158 6.89 6.46 11.60
N GLY A 159 6.87 5.23 12.11
CA GLY A 159 7.92 4.23 11.96
C GLY A 159 7.44 3.08 11.08
N THR A 160 8.27 2.60 10.16
CA THR A 160 7.96 1.45 9.28
C THR A 160 9.12 0.45 9.32
N ALA A 161 8.78 -0.83 9.37
CA ALA A 161 9.71 -1.93 9.23
C ALA A 161 9.22 -2.86 8.12
N THR A 162 9.97 -2.97 7.02
CA THR A 162 9.65 -3.85 5.91
C THR A 162 10.71 -4.94 5.81
N PHE A 163 10.29 -6.19 5.84
CA PHE A 163 11.14 -7.35 5.70
C PHE A 163 10.65 -8.20 4.53
N ASP A 164 11.46 -8.32 3.47
CA ASP A 164 11.10 -9.03 2.23
C ASP A 164 12.13 -10.11 1.91
N ARG A 165 11.65 -11.35 1.87
CA ARG A 165 12.39 -12.55 1.45
C ARG A 165 11.60 -13.36 0.43
N ARG A 166 10.76 -12.71 -0.33
CA ARG A 166 10.09 -13.36 -1.46
C ARG A 166 11.08 -13.58 -2.60
N ASP A 167 10.89 -14.67 -3.32
CA ASP A 167 11.63 -14.97 -4.55
C ASP A 167 11.28 -13.99 -5.68
N ASN A 168 10.03 -13.53 -5.76
CA ASN A 168 9.56 -12.53 -6.71
C ASN A 168 8.50 -11.65 -6.07
N ALA A 169 8.60 -10.33 -6.24
CA ALA A 169 7.66 -9.37 -5.65
C ALA A 169 6.27 -9.38 -6.31
N LEU A 170 6.17 -9.70 -7.61
CA LEU A 170 4.92 -9.69 -8.38
C LEU A 170 4.29 -11.08 -8.53
N ASP A 171 5.08 -12.14 -8.39
CA ASP A 171 4.64 -13.53 -8.54
C ASP A 171 5.43 -14.42 -7.58
N ALA A 172 5.19 -14.26 -6.29
CA ALA A 172 5.88 -15.01 -5.26
C ALA A 172 5.39 -16.45 -5.18
N HIS A 173 6.35 -17.38 -5.23
CA HIS A 173 6.15 -18.82 -5.05
C HIS A 173 6.71 -19.32 -3.72
N ARG A 174 7.73 -18.65 -3.19
CA ARG A 174 8.41 -19.02 -1.95
C ARG A 174 8.83 -17.78 -1.16
N GLY A 175 8.97 -17.98 0.14
CA GLY A 175 9.45 -16.94 1.03
C GLY A 175 8.35 -16.24 1.80
N TYR A 176 8.67 -15.10 2.36
CA TYR A 176 7.75 -14.33 3.18
C TYR A 176 8.03 -12.84 3.12
N PHE A 177 7.01 -12.07 3.42
CA PHE A 177 7.02 -10.62 3.49
C PHE A 177 6.36 -10.18 4.79
N LEU A 178 6.91 -9.17 5.44
CA LEU A 178 6.32 -8.50 6.60
C LEU A 178 6.47 -6.99 6.43
N ASP A 179 5.37 -6.27 6.54
CA ASP A 179 5.35 -4.81 6.63
C ASP A 179 4.62 -4.40 7.91
N ALA A 180 5.30 -3.66 8.78
CA ALA A 180 4.78 -3.19 10.05
C ALA A 180 4.95 -1.69 10.16
N LYS A 181 3.86 -1.00 10.55
CA LYS A 181 3.80 0.46 10.71
C LYS A 181 3.28 0.81 12.09
N ALA A 182 4.00 1.68 12.76
CA ALA A 182 3.58 2.29 14.03
C ALA A 182 3.60 3.81 13.86
N THR A 183 2.47 4.45 14.10
CA THR A 183 2.32 5.90 13.97
C THR A 183 1.76 6.47 15.27
N PRO A 184 2.62 6.77 16.27
CA PRO A 184 2.23 7.67 17.34
C PRO A 184 1.78 9.01 16.78
N PHE A 185 0.70 9.57 17.32
CA PHE A 185 0.20 10.87 16.93
C PHE A 185 -0.25 11.68 18.15
N LEU A 186 0.14 12.94 18.17
CA LEU A 186 -0.18 13.91 19.21
C LEU A 186 -1.17 14.92 18.62
N SER A 187 -2.34 15.01 19.19
CA SER A 187 -3.32 16.03 18.81
C SER A 187 -2.81 17.41 19.23
N LEU A 188 -2.74 18.31 18.25
CA LEU A 188 -2.37 19.71 18.45
C LEU A 188 -3.61 20.60 18.49
N SER A 189 -4.66 20.27 17.75
CA SER A 189 -5.92 21.01 17.73
C SER A 189 -7.04 20.18 17.08
N GLY A 190 -8.29 20.57 17.34
CA GLY A 190 -9.49 19.95 16.77
C GLY A 190 -10.04 18.83 17.65
N ASP A 191 -10.82 17.95 17.00
CA ASP A 191 -11.67 16.96 17.68
C ASP A 191 -10.96 15.62 17.93
N ALA A 192 -9.76 15.43 17.39
CA ALA A 192 -9.03 14.18 17.54
C ALA A 192 -8.28 14.10 18.88
N ALA A 193 -8.28 12.94 19.53
CA ALA A 193 -7.46 12.65 20.69
C ALA A 193 -6.06 12.14 20.29
N THR A 194 -5.10 12.19 21.21
CA THR A 194 -3.75 11.65 21.04
C THR A 194 -3.76 10.12 21.12
N GLY A 195 -2.93 9.46 20.32
CA GLY A 195 -2.90 8.00 20.29
C GLY A 195 -1.76 7.38 19.50
N LEU A 196 -1.93 6.09 19.22
CA LEU A 196 -1.02 5.26 18.44
C LEU A 196 -1.82 4.44 17.44
N ARG A 197 -1.49 4.56 16.14
CA ARG A 197 -1.98 3.67 15.10
C ARG A 197 -0.94 2.62 14.78
N LEU A 198 -1.34 1.37 14.88
CA LEU A 198 -0.55 0.21 14.47
C LEU A 198 -1.20 -0.43 13.24
N TRP A 199 -0.38 -0.87 12.31
CA TRP A 199 -0.80 -1.69 11.18
C TRP A 199 0.32 -2.65 10.79
N THR A 200 -0.04 -3.88 10.51
CA THR A 200 0.92 -4.89 10.01
C THR A 200 0.27 -5.79 8.99
N GLU A 201 1.06 -6.19 8.01
CA GLU A 201 0.72 -7.20 7.01
C GLU A 201 1.84 -8.23 6.91
N GLY A 202 1.49 -9.50 7.05
CA GLY A 202 2.38 -10.61 6.82
C GLY A 202 1.90 -11.44 5.62
N ARG A 203 2.84 -11.90 4.79
CA ARG A 203 2.57 -12.80 3.65
C ARG A 203 3.54 -13.97 3.71
N ALA A 204 3.06 -15.17 3.38
CA ALA A 204 3.88 -16.37 3.30
C ALA A 204 3.51 -17.18 2.05
N TYR A 205 4.52 -17.75 1.41
CA TYR A 205 4.37 -18.49 0.16
C TYR A 205 5.12 -19.80 0.24
N PHE A 206 4.47 -20.85 -0.21
CA PHE A 206 5.03 -22.19 -0.24
C PHE A 206 4.64 -22.91 -1.52
N SER A 207 5.63 -23.37 -2.29
CA SER A 207 5.45 -24.21 -3.46
C SER A 207 6.10 -25.57 -3.19
N PRO A 208 5.32 -26.66 -3.13
CA PRO A 208 5.89 -28.00 -3.03
C PRO A 208 6.58 -28.38 -4.35
N GLY A 209 7.69 -29.10 -4.23
CA GLY A 209 8.50 -29.50 -5.39
C GLY A 209 9.34 -28.38 -6.01
N GLU A 210 9.98 -28.66 -7.12
CA GLU A 210 10.90 -27.73 -7.81
C GLU A 210 10.23 -26.93 -8.92
N THR A 211 9.11 -27.42 -9.47
CA THR A 211 8.48 -26.84 -10.66
C THR A 211 7.69 -25.56 -10.39
N GLY A 212 7.33 -25.27 -9.13
CA GLY A 212 6.51 -24.10 -8.79
C GLY A 212 5.07 -24.13 -9.36
N ASN A 213 4.63 -25.27 -9.91
CA ASN A 213 3.30 -25.39 -10.54
C ASN A 213 2.14 -25.25 -9.56
N LEU A 214 2.37 -25.51 -8.28
CA LEU A 214 1.39 -25.34 -7.22
C LEU A 214 1.99 -24.41 -6.15
N THR A 215 1.26 -23.35 -5.78
CA THR A 215 1.67 -22.42 -4.74
C THR A 215 0.54 -22.21 -3.74
N PHE A 216 0.83 -22.34 -2.47
CA PHE A 216 -0.01 -21.92 -1.37
C PHE A 216 0.45 -20.54 -0.91
N ALA A 217 -0.45 -19.56 -0.91
CA ALA A 217 -0.18 -18.22 -0.46
C ALA A 217 -1.12 -17.85 0.68
N LEU A 218 -0.58 -17.24 1.72
CA LEU A 218 -1.31 -16.77 2.89
C LEU A 218 -0.96 -15.31 3.14
N ARG A 219 -1.97 -14.47 3.43
CA ARG A 219 -1.81 -13.09 3.89
C ARG A 219 -2.61 -12.87 5.17
N GLY A 220 -1.99 -12.24 6.16
CA GLY A 220 -2.64 -11.74 7.37
C GLY A 220 -2.44 -10.24 7.53
N GLN A 221 -3.48 -9.53 7.94
CA GLN A 221 -3.43 -8.10 8.26
C GLN A 221 -3.99 -7.88 9.65
N LEU A 222 -3.34 -7.01 10.42
CA LEU A 222 -3.79 -6.56 11.74
C LEU A 222 -3.66 -5.05 11.85
N GLY A 223 -4.68 -4.41 12.38
CA GLY A 223 -4.70 -2.97 12.66
C GLY A 223 -5.23 -2.68 14.06
N SER A 224 -4.74 -1.60 14.67
CA SER A 224 -5.20 -1.13 15.97
C SER A 224 -4.98 0.37 16.10
N VAL A 225 -5.96 1.09 16.66
CA VAL A 225 -5.84 2.49 17.11
C VAL A 225 -6.02 2.50 18.62
N MET A 226 -5.00 2.93 19.34
CA MET A 226 -4.94 2.95 20.79
C MET A 226 -4.90 4.40 21.30
N GLY A 227 -5.56 4.66 22.42
CA GLY A 227 -5.65 5.97 23.07
C GLY A 227 -7.01 6.62 22.87
N PRO A 228 -7.41 6.99 21.64
CA PRO A 228 -8.75 7.49 21.37
C PRO A 228 -9.83 6.41 21.51
N ASP A 229 -11.06 6.86 21.69
CA ASP A 229 -12.27 6.09 21.41
C ASP A 229 -12.71 6.26 19.93
N LEU A 230 -13.80 5.59 19.54
CA LEU A 230 -14.31 5.63 18.16
C LEU A 230 -14.64 7.04 17.66
N LEU A 231 -15.13 7.92 18.54
CA LEU A 231 -15.59 9.25 18.16
C LEU A 231 -14.46 10.29 18.16
N THR A 232 -13.42 10.05 18.97
CA THR A 232 -12.25 10.93 19.08
C THR A 232 -11.03 10.47 18.31
N ALA A 233 -11.06 9.26 17.72
CA ALA A 233 -10.04 8.84 16.78
C ALA A 233 -10.12 9.68 15.48
N PRO A 234 -8.98 10.04 14.86
CA PRO A 234 -8.99 10.59 13.52
C PRO A 234 -9.72 9.62 12.58
N PRO A 235 -10.81 10.01 11.88
CA PRO A 235 -11.63 9.07 11.11
C PRO A 235 -10.86 8.32 10.02
N ASP A 236 -9.85 8.93 9.43
CA ASP A 236 -8.97 8.29 8.43
C ASP A 236 -7.90 7.37 9.04
N TYR A 237 -7.81 7.29 10.38
CA TYR A 237 -6.99 6.31 11.08
C TYR A 237 -7.76 5.04 11.42
N LEU A 238 -9.09 5.12 11.39
CA LEU A 238 -9.98 3.99 11.62
C LEU A 238 -9.86 2.95 10.49
N PHE A 239 -10.37 1.76 10.77
CA PHE A 239 -10.28 0.63 9.87
C PHE A 239 -11.63 0.22 9.32
N PHE A 240 -11.63 -0.21 8.07
CA PHE A 240 -12.75 -0.76 7.34
C PHE A 240 -12.33 -2.09 6.70
N SER A 241 -13.28 -2.94 6.39
CA SER A 241 -13.04 -4.17 5.64
C SER A 241 -14.04 -4.32 4.49
N GLY A 242 -13.62 -5.04 3.45
CA GLY A 242 -14.32 -5.22 2.18
C GLY A 242 -13.51 -4.68 1.01
N GLY A 243 -13.74 -5.26 -0.16
CA GLY A 243 -12.99 -4.93 -1.38
C GLY A 243 -11.68 -5.69 -1.52
N GLY A 244 -10.97 -5.43 -2.62
CA GLY A 244 -9.75 -6.16 -3.01
C GLY A 244 -8.58 -6.05 -2.03
N GLY A 245 -8.57 -5.02 -1.17
CA GLY A 245 -7.52 -4.80 -0.18
C GLY A 245 -7.60 -5.69 1.07
N THR A 246 -8.80 -6.17 1.41
CA THR A 246 -9.04 -7.00 2.60
C THR A 246 -9.82 -8.27 2.27
N VAL A 247 -11.10 -8.16 1.86
CA VAL A 247 -11.99 -9.30 1.58
C VAL A 247 -12.61 -9.15 0.20
N ARG A 248 -12.08 -9.88 -0.78
CA ARG A 248 -12.67 -9.96 -2.13
C ARG A 248 -14.04 -10.62 -2.08
N GLY A 249 -14.94 -10.15 -2.93
CA GLY A 249 -16.34 -10.55 -2.92
C GLY A 249 -17.24 -9.65 -2.08
N GLN A 250 -16.73 -9.05 -1.02
CA GLN A 250 -17.44 -8.02 -0.26
C GLN A 250 -17.30 -6.64 -0.92
N PRO A 251 -18.32 -5.78 -0.89
CA PRO A 251 -18.21 -4.41 -1.36
C PRO A 251 -17.11 -3.63 -0.60
N TYR A 252 -16.52 -2.64 -1.26
CA TYR A 252 -15.49 -1.80 -0.66
C TYR A 252 -15.99 -1.13 0.62
N GLN A 253 -15.21 -1.19 1.71
CA GLN A 253 -15.54 -0.65 3.04
C GLN A 253 -16.92 -1.07 3.60
N SER A 254 -17.45 -2.21 3.17
CA SER A 254 -18.79 -2.67 3.58
C SER A 254 -18.88 -3.12 5.04
N LEU A 255 -17.77 -3.48 5.68
CA LEU A 255 -17.72 -3.76 7.12
C LEU A 255 -17.17 -2.55 7.86
N ALA A 256 -18.00 -1.99 8.73
CA ALA A 256 -17.74 -0.83 9.58
C ALA A 256 -18.58 -0.97 10.85
N ILE A 257 -18.35 -0.16 11.86
CA ILE A 257 -19.12 -0.14 13.11
C ILE A 257 -20.43 0.62 12.88
N ASP A 258 -21.54 0.00 13.21
CA ASP A 258 -22.89 0.61 13.19
C ASP A 258 -23.12 1.33 14.52
N LEU A 259 -23.36 2.64 14.46
CA LEU A 259 -23.67 3.49 15.62
C LEU A 259 -25.17 3.53 15.92
N GLY A 260 -25.99 2.87 15.10
CA GLY A 260 -27.45 2.95 15.13
C GLY A 260 -28.01 4.08 14.26
N GLY A 261 -29.30 3.98 13.92
CA GLY A 261 -29.94 4.98 13.07
C GLY A 261 -29.55 4.94 11.58
N GLY A 262 -28.59 4.10 11.20
CA GLY A 262 -28.01 4.02 9.86
C GLY A 262 -26.62 4.65 9.76
N ASP A 263 -26.17 5.34 10.82
CA ASP A 263 -24.86 5.98 10.88
C ASP A 263 -23.75 4.94 11.06
N ARG A 264 -22.66 5.05 10.28
CA ARG A 264 -21.57 4.09 10.27
C ARG A 264 -20.21 4.78 10.33
N ILE A 265 -19.27 4.18 11.05
CA ILE A 265 -17.90 4.68 11.22
C ILE A 265 -16.90 3.50 11.14
N GLY A 266 -15.65 3.79 10.81
CA GLY A 266 -14.60 2.78 10.87
C GLY A 266 -14.35 2.27 12.30
N GLY A 267 -13.77 1.07 12.42
CA GLY A 267 -13.44 0.49 13.72
C GLY A 267 -12.04 0.88 14.20
N LEU A 268 -11.82 0.75 15.51
CA LEU A 268 -10.51 0.93 16.13
C LEU A 268 -9.57 -0.26 15.87
N SER A 269 -10.10 -1.39 15.44
CA SER A 269 -9.27 -2.56 15.11
C SER A 269 -9.72 -3.28 13.85
N LEU A 270 -8.74 -3.92 13.20
CA LEU A 270 -8.89 -4.73 12.01
C LEU A 270 -8.16 -6.05 12.18
N ALA A 271 -8.76 -7.13 11.71
CA ALA A 271 -8.04 -8.34 11.38
C ALA A 271 -8.54 -8.85 10.00
N ALA A 272 -7.63 -9.25 9.12
CA ALA A 272 -8.01 -9.87 7.86
C ALA A 272 -7.07 -11.04 7.54
N LEU A 273 -7.62 -12.07 6.94
CA LEU A 273 -6.90 -13.26 6.52
C LEU A 273 -7.30 -13.62 5.09
N SER A 274 -6.32 -13.88 4.24
CA SER A 274 -6.54 -14.33 2.87
C SER A 274 -5.71 -15.57 2.60
N GLY A 275 -6.32 -16.58 1.99
CA GLY A 275 -5.65 -17.81 1.55
C GLY A 275 -5.89 -18.04 0.07
N GLU A 276 -4.82 -18.40 -0.67
CA GLU A 276 -4.89 -18.75 -2.08
C GLU A 276 -4.19 -20.09 -2.36
N VAL A 277 -4.79 -20.85 -3.27
CA VAL A 277 -4.16 -21.99 -3.93
C VAL A 277 -4.03 -21.63 -5.41
N ARG A 278 -2.81 -21.48 -5.88
CA ARG A 278 -2.44 -21.10 -7.25
C ARG A 278 -1.90 -22.35 -7.97
N ALA A 279 -2.41 -22.64 -9.15
CA ALA A 279 -1.93 -23.76 -9.96
C ALA A 279 -1.70 -23.33 -11.40
N ASN A 280 -0.48 -23.55 -11.93
CA ASN A 280 -0.17 -23.36 -13.33
C ASN A 280 -0.67 -24.56 -14.13
N VAL A 281 -1.62 -24.30 -15.03
CA VAL A 281 -2.21 -25.32 -15.92
C VAL A 281 -1.36 -25.50 -17.18
N THR A 282 -0.80 -24.40 -17.66
CA THR A 282 0.19 -24.34 -18.75
C THR A 282 1.31 -23.39 -18.38
N ASP A 283 2.32 -23.25 -19.21
CA ASP A 283 3.40 -22.26 -19.00
C ASP A 283 2.91 -20.81 -19.02
N THR A 284 1.73 -20.55 -19.58
CA THR A 284 1.17 -19.20 -19.73
C THR A 284 -0.13 -18.98 -18.96
N ILE A 285 -0.84 -20.04 -18.58
CA ILE A 285 -2.16 -19.95 -17.93
C ILE A 285 -2.12 -20.64 -16.57
N GLY A 286 -2.47 -19.88 -15.54
CA GLY A 286 -2.71 -20.37 -14.18
C GLY A 286 -4.16 -20.17 -13.74
N ILE A 287 -4.57 -20.93 -12.75
CA ILE A 287 -5.85 -20.80 -12.05
C ILE A 287 -5.59 -20.59 -10.57
N VAL A 288 -6.48 -19.88 -9.91
CA VAL A 288 -6.41 -19.61 -8.48
C VAL A 288 -7.76 -19.84 -7.85
N GLY A 289 -7.78 -20.53 -6.71
CA GLY A 289 -8.91 -20.55 -5.80
C GLY A 289 -8.54 -19.80 -4.52
N PHE A 290 -9.45 -19.00 -3.96
CA PHE A 290 -9.17 -18.21 -2.78
C PHE A 290 -10.36 -18.02 -1.85
N ALA A 291 -10.03 -17.77 -0.59
CA ALA A 291 -11.00 -17.37 0.43
C ALA A 291 -10.37 -16.27 1.31
N ASP A 292 -11.18 -15.27 1.63
CA ASP A 292 -10.81 -14.12 2.45
C ASP A 292 -11.81 -13.96 3.59
N ALA A 293 -11.31 -13.56 4.77
CA ALA A 293 -12.13 -13.19 5.93
C ALA A 293 -11.62 -11.88 6.52
N GLY A 294 -12.51 -11.03 7.01
CA GLY A 294 -12.22 -9.75 7.61
C GLY A 294 -13.05 -9.50 8.86
N TYR A 295 -12.47 -8.79 9.78
CA TYR A 295 -13.04 -8.36 11.05
C TYR A 295 -12.79 -6.88 11.25
N VAL A 296 -13.78 -6.16 11.78
CA VAL A 296 -13.67 -4.77 12.24
C VAL A 296 -14.27 -4.67 13.63
N GLY A 297 -13.52 -4.10 14.58
CA GLY A 297 -13.92 -4.00 16.00
C GLY A 297 -13.99 -2.58 16.51
N ALA A 298 -14.88 -2.35 17.47
CA ALA A 298 -15.11 -1.07 18.12
C ALA A 298 -14.02 -0.72 19.16
N SER A 299 -13.33 -1.72 19.71
CA SER A 299 -12.19 -1.52 20.61
C SER A 299 -10.85 -1.69 19.92
N ALA A 300 -9.79 -1.17 20.55
CA ALA A 300 -8.43 -1.24 20.01
C ALA A 300 -7.86 -2.67 19.93
N LEU A 301 -8.35 -3.59 20.78
CA LEU A 301 -7.93 -4.99 20.73
C LEU A 301 -8.73 -5.74 19.67
N PRO A 302 -8.10 -6.27 18.60
CA PRO A 302 -8.80 -7.03 17.59
C PRO A 302 -9.46 -8.29 18.17
N LEU A 303 -10.56 -8.74 17.54
CA LEU A 303 -11.27 -9.99 17.83
C LEU A 303 -12.02 -10.03 19.17
N THR A 304 -12.37 -8.87 19.74
CA THR A 304 -13.09 -8.79 21.02
C THR A 304 -14.54 -8.37 20.89
N ASP A 305 -14.87 -7.38 20.07
CA ASP A 305 -16.17 -6.70 20.07
C ASP A 305 -16.61 -6.20 18.69
N GLY A 306 -16.35 -6.94 17.66
CA GLY A 306 -16.66 -6.54 16.29
C GLY A 306 -17.31 -7.65 15.49
N ASP A 307 -17.53 -7.33 14.22
CA ASP A 307 -18.19 -8.19 13.27
C ASP A 307 -17.21 -8.78 12.24
N TRP A 308 -17.63 -9.92 11.67
CA TRP A 308 -16.91 -10.64 10.66
C TRP A 308 -17.67 -10.69 9.34
N HIS A 309 -16.92 -10.63 8.25
CA HIS A 309 -17.44 -11.04 6.95
C HIS A 309 -16.40 -11.87 6.19
N ALA A 310 -16.89 -12.59 5.16
CA ALA A 310 -16.05 -13.45 4.35
C ALA A 310 -16.47 -13.41 2.88
N GLY A 311 -15.52 -13.72 2.01
CA GLY A 311 -15.74 -13.87 0.59
C GLY A 311 -14.86 -14.97 0.03
N ALA A 312 -15.25 -15.53 -1.10
CA ALA A 312 -14.49 -16.57 -1.78
C ALA A 312 -14.61 -16.39 -3.29
N GLY A 313 -13.66 -16.95 -4.02
CA GLY A 313 -13.66 -16.82 -5.46
C GLY A 313 -12.64 -17.68 -6.16
N ILE A 314 -12.63 -17.52 -7.47
CA ILE A 314 -11.68 -18.15 -8.38
C ILE A 314 -11.07 -17.09 -9.29
N GLY A 315 -9.90 -17.36 -9.83
CA GLY A 315 -9.23 -16.44 -10.74
C GLY A 315 -8.43 -17.16 -11.82
N VAL A 316 -8.14 -16.40 -12.87
CA VAL A 316 -7.25 -16.82 -13.95
C VAL A 316 -6.03 -15.91 -13.96
N ARG A 317 -4.90 -16.49 -14.29
CA ARG A 317 -3.61 -15.79 -14.45
C ARG A 317 -3.11 -16.02 -15.86
N TYR A 318 -2.69 -14.95 -16.53
CA TYR A 318 -2.01 -15.03 -17.80
C TYR A 318 -0.60 -14.47 -17.66
N GLN A 319 0.41 -15.32 -17.79
CA GLN A 319 1.81 -14.96 -17.60
C GLN A 319 2.29 -14.03 -18.72
N THR A 320 2.87 -12.89 -18.33
CA THR A 320 3.46 -11.90 -19.24
C THR A 320 4.89 -11.56 -18.81
N GLY A 321 5.63 -10.88 -19.66
CA GLY A 321 6.98 -10.39 -19.33
C GLY A 321 7.06 -9.35 -18.21
N LEU A 322 5.90 -8.78 -17.79
CA LEU A 322 5.78 -7.81 -16.70
C LEU A 322 5.20 -8.43 -15.42
N GLY A 323 4.91 -9.73 -15.42
CA GLY A 323 4.20 -10.44 -14.37
C GLY A 323 2.83 -10.95 -14.85
N PRO A 324 2.14 -11.79 -14.04
CA PRO A 324 0.85 -12.33 -14.41
C PRO A 324 -0.23 -11.24 -14.50
N LEU A 325 -1.00 -11.23 -15.59
CA LEU A 325 -2.30 -10.54 -15.62
C LEU A 325 -3.31 -11.36 -14.83
N ARG A 326 -4.01 -10.71 -13.93
CA ARG A 326 -4.97 -11.30 -13.00
C ARG A 326 -6.39 -10.91 -13.36
N LEU A 327 -7.27 -11.92 -13.39
CA LEU A 327 -8.72 -11.75 -13.40
C LEU A 327 -9.30 -12.64 -12.30
N ASP A 328 -9.88 -12.02 -11.27
CA ASP A 328 -10.54 -12.70 -10.16
C ASP A 328 -12.04 -12.43 -10.18
N VAL A 329 -12.83 -13.45 -9.87
CA VAL A 329 -14.27 -13.39 -9.70
C VAL A 329 -14.59 -13.89 -8.29
N ALA A 330 -15.27 -13.08 -7.48
CA ALA A 330 -15.54 -13.37 -6.08
C ALA A 330 -16.97 -13.03 -5.69
N THR A 331 -17.47 -13.76 -4.69
CA THR A 331 -18.80 -13.55 -4.11
C THR A 331 -18.72 -13.45 -2.58
N PRO A 332 -19.63 -12.69 -1.93
CA PRO A 332 -19.76 -12.72 -0.48
C PRO A 332 -20.17 -14.14 -0.01
N VAL A 333 -19.52 -14.64 1.02
CA VAL A 333 -19.88 -15.92 1.68
C VAL A 333 -20.75 -15.69 2.91
N THR A 334 -20.62 -14.51 3.53
CA THR A 334 -21.39 -14.06 4.69
C THR A 334 -22.03 -12.72 4.46
N GLY A 335 -22.97 -12.30 5.33
CA GLY A 335 -23.68 -11.02 5.26
C GLY A 335 -24.91 -11.06 4.36
N ALA A 336 -25.62 -9.94 4.27
CA ALA A 336 -26.90 -9.82 3.57
C ALA A 336 -26.84 -10.08 2.05
N GLY A 337 -25.64 -9.98 1.45
CA GLY A 337 -25.40 -10.23 0.02
C GLY A 337 -24.81 -11.61 -0.29
N ALA A 338 -24.77 -12.53 0.66
CA ALA A 338 -24.14 -13.85 0.48
C ALA A 338 -24.71 -14.61 -0.72
N GLY A 339 -23.83 -14.91 -1.70
CA GLY A 339 -24.20 -15.62 -2.95
C GLY A 339 -25.03 -14.82 -3.94
N GLN A 340 -25.35 -13.55 -3.68
CA GLN A 340 -26.24 -12.74 -4.53
C GLN A 340 -25.51 -11.73 -5.42
N SER A 341 -24.27 -11.40 -5.10
CA SER A 341 -23.46 -10.46 -5.87
C SER A 341 -22.14 -11.11 -6.31
N VAL A 342 -21.62 -10.62 -7.41
CA VAL A 342 -20.35 -11.04 -7.98
C VAL A 342 -19.51 -9.80 -8.21
N ASN A 343 -18.27 -9.81 -7.69
CA ASN A 343 -17.30 -8.75 -7.88
C ASN A 343 -16.14 -9.27 -8.75
N ILE A 344 -15.68 -8.43 -9.66
CA ILE A 344 -14.61 -8.75 -10.60
C ILE A 344 -13.40 -7.85 -10.30
N TYR A 345 -12.21 -8.44 -10.24
CA TYR A 345 -10.96 -7.75 -10.00
C TYR A 345 -9.98 -8.05 -11.12
N ILE A 346 -9.39 -7.00 -11.70
CA ILE A 346 -8.39 -7.09 -12.77
C ILE A 346 -7.12 -6.38 -12.29
N GLY A 347 -5.96 -6.92 -12.60
CA GLY A 347 -4.69 -6.31 -12.21
C GLY A 347 -3.49 -7.00 -12.80
N ILE A 348 -2.30 -6.44 -12.53
CA ILE A 348 -1.00 -7.02 -12.86
C ILE A 348 -0.33 -7.50 -11.56
N GLY A 349 0.28 -8.67 -11.59
CA GLY A 349 0.79 -9.36 -10.41
C GLY A 349 -0.26 -10.23 -9.73
N GLN A 350 0.16 -10.94 -8.69
CA GLN A 350 -0.74 -11.70 -7.83
C GLN A 350 -1.53 -10.75 -6.92
N ALA A 351 -2.55 -11.24 -6.20
CA ALA A 351 -3.37 -10.40 -5.31
C ALA A 351 -2.56 -9.89 -4.10
N PHE A 352 -1.56 -10.66 -3.67
CA PHE A 352 -0.59 -10.30 -2.63
C PHE A 352 0.69 -11.13 -2.77
#